data_56bcdda5095dc121f0b51a3954569a89
#
_entry.id   56bcdda5095dc121f0b51a3954569a89
#
_cell.length_a   1.000
_cell.length_b   1.000
_cell.length_c   1.000
_cell.angle_alpha   90.00
_cell.angle_beta   90.00
_cell.angle_gamma   90.00
#
_symmetry.space_group_name_H-M   'P 1'
#
loop_
_entity.id
_entity.type
_entity.pdbx_description
1 polymer ?
#
loop_
_entity_poly.entity_id
_entity_poly.type
_entity_poly.pdbx_seq_one_letter_code
_entity_poly.pdbx_strand_id
1 'polypeptide(L)'
;MIHGEDFKSSLDTYLSDNRKMTSITVYLKGDPSTVHATKQIDNIKAVLTATLAGTDLKDATFAIGGTTSSTKDLNDLATKDFVKTAAIMLMGILIALLFVTRSFWQSIAIEGTLVLAYYAALNIVHWVTSSLLGQDSLTWNTPFFSFIMLIALGVDYTIFLMLKYRDELAAHKDARVGVKASLIKSVAMIGTVVISAAVILGGTFAALIPSGDLTLIQVALVVIVGLVLLVILIPLVLPAVISLTQGN
;
A
#
# COMPACT_ATOMS: atom_id res chain seq x y z
N MET A 1 35.17 42.52 2.43
CA MET A 1 35.35 42.61 0.97
C MET A 1 35.88 41.28 0.49
N ILE A 2 35.12 40.54 -0.24
CA ILE A 2 35.59 39.31 -0.88
C ILE A 2 36.46 39.74 -2.05
N HIS A 3 37.74 39.33 -2.07
CA HIS A 3 38.65 39.68 -3.14
C HIS A 3 38.11 39.13 -4.47
N GLY A 4 38.15 39.95 -5.54
CA GLY A 4 37.49 39.66 -6.81
C GLY A 4 37.96 38.40 -7.55
N GLU A 5 39.14 37.86 -7.21
CA GLU A 5 39.64 36.60 -7.80
C GLU A 5 39.01 35.35 -7.13
N ASP A 6 38.82 35.35 -5.81
CA ASP A 6 38.15 34.26 -5.10
C ASP A 6 36.64 34.18 -5.46
N PHE A 7 36.04 35.35 -5.73
CA PHE A 7 34.64 35.41 -6.16
C PHE A 7 34.48 34.92 -7.61
N LYS A 8 35.43 35.26 -8.52
CA LYS A 8 35.43 34.74 -9.89
C LYS A 8 35.63 33.24 -9.93
N SER A 9 36.58 32.70 -9.18
CA SER A 9 36.84 31.27 -9.07
C SER A 9 35.63 30.49 -8.53
N SER A 10 34.93 31.06 -7.54
CA SER A 10 33.68 30.47 -7.02
C SER A 10 32.55 30.53 -8.06
N LEU A 11 32.41 31.62 -8.80
CA LEU A 11 31.42 31.74 -9.87
C LEU A 11 31.67 30.76 -11.02
N ASP A 12 32.91 30.55 -11.41
CA ASP A 12 33.26 29.60 -12.48
C ASP A 12 33.00 28.14 -12.09
N THR A 13 32.91 27.84 -10.79
CA THR A 13 32.52 26.51 -10.30
C THR A 13 31.02 26.26 -10.41
N TYR A 14 30.17 27.27 -10.26
CA TYR A 14 28.70 27.15 -10.21
C TYR A 14 28.00 27.65 -11.47
N LEU A 15 28.69 28.31 -12.38
CA LEU A 15 28.16 28.80 -13.64
C LEU A 15 28.65 27.95 -14.81
N SER A 16 27.80 27.71 -15.77
CA SER A 16 28.20 27.10 -17.05
C SER A 16 29.11 28.04 -17.85
N ASP A 17 29.92 27.49 -18.77
CA ASP A 17 30.86 28.24 -19.62
C ASP A 17 30.21 29.43 -20.37
N ASN A 18 28.94 29.26 -20.76
CA ASN A 18 28.16 30.31 -21.43
C ASN A 18 27.48 31.28 -20.46
N ARG A 19 27.67 31.13 -19.14
CA ARG A 19 27.08 31.91 -18.03
C ARG A 19 25.57 32.05 -18.06
N LYS A 20 24.88 31.11 -18.72
CA LYS A 20 23.40 31.09 -18.81
C LYS A 20 22.75 30.11 -17.85
N MET A 21 23.52 29.24 -17.22
CA MET A 21 23.01 28.22 -16.27
C MET A 21 23.82 28.23 -15.00
N THR A 22 23.14 28.01 -13.87
CA THR A 22 23.77 27.80 -12.56
C THR A 22 23.16 26.57 -11.89
N SER A 23 23.93 25.95 -11.00
CA SER A 23 23.49 24.81 -10.21
C SER A 23 23.55 25.14 -8.72
N ILE A 24 22.48 24.84 -7.99
CA ILE A 24 22.41 24.98 -6.54
C ILE A 24 22.19 23.59 -5.95
N THR A 25 23.10 23.14 -5.09
CA THR A 25 22.96 21.85 -4.41
C THR A 25 22.31 22.04 -3.04
N VAL A 26 21.19 21.37 -2.82
CA VAL A 26 20.46 21.39 -1.56
C VAL A 26 20.52 20.01 -0.92
N TYR A 27 21.06 19.92 0.29
CA TYR A 27 21.12 18.69 1.07
C TYR A 27 19.94 18.64 2.03
N LEU A 28 19.06 17.63 1.84
CA LEU A 28 17.94 17.35 2.74
C LEU A 28 18.40 16.39 3.85
N LYS A 29 17.86 16.56 5.05
CA LYS A 29 18.08 15.63 6.16
C LYS A 29 17.08 14.48 6.09
N GLY A 30 17.55 13.26 6.31
CA GLY A 30 16.73 12.06 6.40
C GLY A 30 16.78 11.17 5.16
N ASP A 31 15.95 10.13 5.18
CA ASP A 31 15.85 9.17 4.09
C ASP A 31 15.12 9.79 2.88
N PRO A 32 15.74 9.81 1.69
CA PRO A 32 15.16 10.40 0.47
C PRO A 32 13.88 9.68 0.00
N SER A 33 13.63 8.45 0.50
CA SER A 33 12.48 7.62 0.11
C SER A 33 11.20 7.93 0.90
N THR A 34 11.28 8.80 1.91
CA THR A 34 10.11 9.14 2.74
C THR A 34 9.20 10.16 2.07
N VAL A 35 7.88 10.05 2.36
CA VAL A 35 6.88 11.05 1.92
C VAL A 35 7.22 12.44 2.45
N HIS A 36 7.85 12.56 3.63
CA HIS A 36 8.29 13.84 4.16
C HIS A 36 9.37 14.48 3.28
N ALA A 37 10.38 13.71 2.87
CA ALA A 37 11.45 14.21 1.99
C ALA A 37 10.89 14.64 0.63
N THR A 38 9.97 13.89 0.04
CA THR A 38 9.36 14.24 -1.26
C THR A 38 8.53 15.51 -1.19
N LYS A 39 7.83 15.80 -0.08
CA LYS A 39 7.12 17.07 0.13
C LYS A 39 8.04 18.28 0.19
N GLN A 40 9.30 18.13 0.63
CA GLN A 40 10.27 19.23 0.63
C GLN A 40 10.59 19.71 -0.79
N ILE A 41 10.53 18.83 -1.78
CA ILE A 41 10.72 19.22 -3.20
C ILE A 41 9.65 20.21 -3.66
N ASP A 42 8.38 19.99 -3.26
CA ASP A 42 7.30 20.93 -3.58
C ASP A 42 7.50 22.29 -2.89
N ASN A 43 7.94 22.27 -1.63
CA ASN A 43 8.26 23.50 -0.90
C ASN A 43 9.41 24.26 -1.57
N ILE A 44 10.50 23.56 -1.94
CA ILE A 44 11.64 24.17 -2.65
C ILE A 44 11.17 24.78 -3.96
N LYS A 45 10.34 24.06 -4.74
CA LYS A 45 9.79 24.56 -6.00
C LYS A 45 8.93 25.80 -5.80
N ALA A 46 8.06 25.81 -4.79
CA ALA A 46 7.21 26.95 -4.47
C ALA A 46 8.02 28.19 -4.05
N VAL A 47 8.99 27.99 -3.14
CA VAL A 47 9.87 29.09 -2.68
C VAL A 47 10.70 29.62 -3.84
N LEU A 48 11.27 28.75 -4.67
CA LEU A 48 12.08 29.17 -5.81
C LEU A 48 11.25 29.98 -6.82
N THR A 49 10.05 29.51 -7.14
CA THR A 49 9.12 30.23 -8.03
C THR A 49 8.74 31.60 -7.46
N ALA A 50 8.42 31.68 -6.18
CA ALA A 50 8.07 32.94 -5.52
C ALA A 50 9.25 33.93 -5.47
N THR A 51 10.46 33.42 -5.21
CA THR A 51 11.67 34.25 -5.13
C THR A 51 12.04 34.78 -6.52
N LEU A 52 11.99 33.95 -7.56
CA LEU A 52 12.33 34.37 -8.93
C LEU A 52 11.33 35.40 -9.49
N ALA A 53 10.05 35.30 -9.14
CA ALA A 53 9.01 36.21 -9.62
C ALA A 53 9.26 37.68 -9.23
N GLY A 54 10.01 37.94 -8.15
CA GLY A 54 10.37 39.29 -7.66
C GLY A 54 11.70 39.81 -8.19
N THR A 55 12.35 39.11 -9.11
CA THR A 55 13.70 39.44 -9.61
C THR A 55 13.74 39.55 -11.13
N ASP A 56 14.90 40.02 -11.67
CA ASP A 56 15.16 40.03 -13.11
C ASP A 56 15.21 38.62 -13.73
N LEU A 57 15.20 37.57 -12.88
CA LEU A 57 15.20 36.16 -13.28
C LEU A 57 13.77 35.57 -13.36
N LYS A 58 12.72 36.38 -13.36
CA LYS A 58 11.32 35.93 -13.42
C LYS A 58 11.02 35.00 -14.61
N ASP A 59 11.72 35.18 -15.73
CA ASP A 59 11.56 34.39 -16.94
C ASP A 59 12.58 33.21 -17.03
N ALA A 60 13.37 32.99 -15.99
CA ALA A 60 14.33 31.89 -15.95
C ALA A 60 13.59 30.55 -15.75
N THR A 61 13.99 29.56 -16.56
CA THR A 61 13.53 28.19 -16.38
C THR A 61 14.43 27.47 -15.39
N PHE A 62 13.83 26.70 -14.48
CA PHE A 62 14.59 25.87 -13.56
C PHE A 62 14.08 24.42 -13.57
N ALA A 63 14.98 23.49 -13.29
CA ALA A 63 14.68 22.09 -13.10
C ALA A 63 15.24 21.64 -11.74
N ILE A 64 14.48 20.82 -11.03
CA ILE A 64 14.92 20.23 -9.77
C ILE A 64 15.22 18.77 -10.06
N GLY A 65 16.45 18.34 -9.80
CA GLY A 65 16.93 16.97 -10.00
C GLY A 65 17.53 16.39 -8.73
N GLY A 66 17.96 15.14 -8.82
CA GLY A 66 18.58 14.41 -7.72
C GLY A 66 17.69 13.30 -7.15
N THR A 67 18.22 12.50 -6.22
CA THR A 67 17.58 11.29 -5.71
C THR A 67 16.17 11.55 -5.17
N THR A 68 16.00 12.58 -4.32
CA THR A 68 14.68 12.90 -3.73
C THR A 68 13.67 13.36 -4.78
N SER A 69 14.10 14.13 -5.79
CA SER A 69 13.23 14.56 -6.90
C SER A 69 12.78 13.36 -7.73
N SER A 70 13.70 12.46 -8.08
CA SER A 70 13.37 11.22 -8.79
C SER A 70 12.43 10.33 -7.98
N THR A 71 12.64 10.22 -6.67
CA THR A 71 11.72 9.49 -5.77
C THR A 71 10.34 10.13 -5.75
N LYS A 72 10.26 11.48 -5.76
CA LYS A 72 8.98 12.17 -5.86
C LYS A 72 8.25 11.86 -7.17
N ASP A 73 8.93 11.93 -8.30
CA ASP A 73 8.35 11.63 -9.61
C ASP A 73 7.83 10.17 -9.66
N LEU A 74 8.60 9.22 -9.10
CA LEU A 74 8.18 7.82 -8.95
C LEU A 74 6.94 7.69 -8.04
N ASN A 75 6.90 8.42 -6.93
CA ASN A 75 5.76 8.42 -6.03
C ASN A 75 4.49 8.96 -6.70
N ASP A 76 4.61 10.07 -7.44
CA ASP A 76 3.48 10.69 -8.14
C ASP A 76 2.94 9.78 -9.26
N LEU A 77 3.83 9.12 -10.00
CA LEU A 77 3.48 8.10 -10.99
C LEU A 77 2.83 6.87 -10.32
N ALA A 78 3.48 6.33 -9.29
CA ALA A 78 2.99 5.17 -8.57
C ALA A 78 1.61 5.41 -7.94
N THR A 79 1.35 6.60 -7.41
CA THR A 79 0.04 6.93 -6.83
C THR A 79 -1.06 6.93 -7.90
N LYS A 80 -0.78 7.48 -9.09
CA LYS A 80 -1.73 7.47 -10.22
C LYS A 80 -1.96 6.05 -10.74
N ASP A 81 -0.89 5.29 -10.90
CA ASP A 81 -0.96 3.92 -11.40
C ASP A 81 -1.56 2.97 -10.35
N PHE A 82 -1.34 3.24 -9.05
CA PHE A 82 -1.95 2.50 -7.96
C PHE A 82 -3.48 2.55 -8.03
N VAL A 83 -4.06 3.74 -8.17
CA VAL A 83 -5.52 3.89 -8.24
C VAL A 83 -6.10 3.13 -9.43
N LYS A 84 -5.46 3.21 -10.60
CA LYS A 84 -5.90 2.48 -11.79
C LYS A 84 -5.76 0.96 -11.61
N THR A 85 -4.60 0.53 -11.13
CA THR A 85 -4.30 -0.90 -10.91
C THR A 85 -5.22 -1.48 -9.85
N ALA A 86 -5.43 -0.78 -8.73
CA ALA A 86 -6.34 -1.20 -7.68
C ALA A 86 -7.78 -1.31 -8.20
N ALA A 87 -8.26 -0.34 -8.99
CA ALA A 87 -9.59 -0.39 -9.58
C ALA A 87 -9.76 -1.58 -10.53
N ILE A 88 -8.80 -1.82 -11.42
CA ILE A 88 -8.83 -2.96 -12.36
C ILE A 88 -8.77 -4.28 -11.59
N MET A 89 -7.90 -4.37 -10.59
CA MET A 89 -7.74 -5.58 -9.78
C MET A 89 -9.01 -5.88 -8.97
N LEU A 90 -9.58 -4.89 -8.28
CA LEU A 90 -10.83 -5.05 -7.54
C LEU A 90 -11.99 -5.42 -8.48
N MET A 91 -12.08 -4.82 -9.65
CA MET A 91 -13.10 -5.19 -10.63
C MET A 91 -12.94 -6.66 -11.08
N GLY A 92 -11.72 -7.10 -11.35
CA GLY A 92 -11.44 -8.50 -11.71
C GLY A 92 -11.80 -9.47 -10.57
N ILE A 93 -11.46 -9.10 -9.33
CA ILE A 93 -11.79 -9.87 -8.13
C ILE A 93 -13.30 -9.93 -7.92
N LEU A 94 -14.01 -8.80 -8.06
CA LEU A 94 -15.46 -8.75 -7.96
C LEU A 94 -16.12 -9.72 -8.95
N ILE A 95 -15.66 -9.73 -10.20
CA ILE A 95 -16.16 -10.66 -11.22
C ILE A 95 -15.89 -12.11 -10.79
N ALA A 96 -14.68 -12.45 -10.35
CA ALA A 96 -14.34 -13.78 -9.88
C ALA A 96 -15.21 -14.20 -8.67
N LEU A 97 -15.38 -13.32 -7.70
CA LEU A 97 -16.23 -13.55 -6.54
C LEU A 97 -17.70 -13.74 -6.94
N LEU A 98 -18.22 -12.99 -7.91
CA LEU A 98 -19.58 -13.17 -8.42
C LEU A 98 -19.79 -14.56 -9.02
N PHE A 99 -18.82 -15.12 -9.73
CA PHE A 99 -18.89 -16.49 -10.25
C PHE A 99 -18.91 -17.52 -9.11
N VAL A 100 -18.11 -17.31 -8.06
CA VAL A 100 -17.98 -18.22 -6.93
C VAL A 100 -19.18 -18.12 -5.98
N THR A 101 -19.56 -16.91 -5.59
CA THR A 101 -20.64 -16.69 -4.59
C THR A 101 -22.04 -16.77 -5.20
N ARG A 102 -22.16 -16.45 -6.50
CA ARG A 102 -23.43 -16.25 -7.22
C ARG A 102 -24.37 -15.23 -6.54
N SER A 103 -23.81 -14.30 -5.77
CA SER A 103 -24.54 -13.27 -5.03
C SER A 103 -23.75 -11.96 -5.05
N PHE A 104 -24.37 -10.92 -5.60
CA PHE A 104 -23.74 -9.59 -5.71
C PHE A 104 -23.42 -9.01 -4.32
N TRP A 105 -24.34 -9.08 -3.38
CA TRP A 105 -24.14 -8.54 -2.03
C TRP A 105 -23.05 -9.25 -1.25
N GLN A 106 -22.97 -10.57 -1.40
CA GLN A 106 -21.91 -11.36 -0.76
C GLN A 106 -20.53 -10.98 -1.33
N SER A 107 -20.41 -10.86 -2.65
CA SER A 107 -19.16 -10.47 -3.30
C SER A 107 -18.66 -9.11 -2.84
N ILE A 108 -19.55 -8.10 -2.82
CA ILE A 108 -19.18 -6.74 -2.35
C ILE A 108 -18.79 -6.73 -0.87
N ALA A 109 -19.52 -7.46 -0.02
CA ALA A 109 -19.20 -7.51 1.40
C ALA A 109 -17.85 -8.18 1.67
N ILE A 110 -17.54 -9.25 0.94
CA ILE A 110 -16.23 -9.92 1.00
C ILE A 110 -15.13 -8.95 0.57
N GLU A 111 -15.28 -8.36 -0.61
CA GLU A 111 -14.28 -7.43 -1.16
C GLU A 111 -14.09 -6.22 -0.25
N GLY A 112 -15.17 -5.64 0.27
CA GLY A 112 -15.12 -4.57 1.25
C GLY A 112 -14.37 -4.97 2.52
N THR A 113 -14.51 -6.22 2.98
CA THR A 113 -13.77 -6.75 4.13
C THR A 113 -12.28 -6.85 3.86
N LEU A 114 -11.88 -7.28 2.65
CA LEU A 114 -10.47 -7.34 2.25
C LEU A 114 -9.85 -5.95 2.22
N VAL A 115 -10.53 -4.99 1.62
CA VAL A 115 -10.08 -3.58 1.56
C VAL A 115 -9.99 -2.98 2.98
N LEU A 116 -10.97 -3.25 3.84
CA LEU A 116 -10.95 -2.82 5.24
C LEU A 116 -9.76 -3.42 6.00
N ALA A 117 -9.51 -4.72 5.84
CA ALA A 117 -8.36 -5.40 6.45
C ALA A 117 -7.03 -4.79 6.01
N TYR A 118 -6.91 -4.46 4.72
CA TYR A 118 -5.73 -3.78 4.17
C TYR A 118 -5.51 -2.41 4.82
N TYR A 119 -6.53 -1.55 4.84
CA TYR A 119 -6.40 -0.22 5.43
C TYR A 119 -6.14 -0.27 6.94
N ALA A 120 -6.75 -1.22 7.64
CA ALA A 120 -6.48 -1.45 9.06
C ALA A 120 -5.02 -1.87 9.29
N ALA A 121 -4.52 -2.84 8.51
CA ALA A 121 -3.13 -3.28 8.57
C ALA A 121 -2.14 -2.13 8.29
N LEU A 122 -2.42 -1.34 7.26
CA LEU A 122 -1.58 -0.20 6.88
C LEU A 122 -1.48 0.83 8.01
N ASN A 123 -2.61 1.17 8.63
CA ASN A 123 -2.65 2.15 9.73
C ASN A 123 -1.98 1.60 11.01
N ILE A 124 -2.18 0.32 11.33
CA ILE A 124 -1.52 -0.32 12.48
C ILE A 124 0.00 -0.28 12.28
N VAL A 125 0.48 -0.65 11.09
CA VAL A 125 1.92 -0.65 10.80
C VAL A 125 2.48 0.76 10.77
N HIS A 126 1.76 1.73 10.22
CA HIS A 126 2.16 3.13 10.28
C HIS A 126 2.34 3.60 11.74
N TRP A 127 1.39 3.27 12.62
CA TRP A 127 1.48 3.59 14.04
C TRP A 127 2.67 2.87 14.72
N VAL A 128 2.89 1.59 14.42
CA VAL A 128 4.01 0.79 14.95
C VAL A 128 5.35 1.36 14.50
N THR A 129 5.51 1.67 13.19
CA THR A 129 6.76 2.20 12.63
C THR A 129 7.06 3.60 13.13
N SER A 130 6.04 4.45 13.32
CA SER A 130 6.24 5.78 13.89
C SER A 130 6.64 5.71 15.37
N SER A 131 6.05 4.80 16.14
CA SER A 131 6.29 4.69 17.59
C SER A 131 7.59 3.97 17.94
N LEU A 132 7.97 2.93 17.17
CA LEU A 132 9.12 2.07 17.49
C LEU A 132 10.37 2.40 16.66
N LEU A 133 10.21 2.79 15.40
CA LEU A 133 11.31 3.06 14.49
C LEU A 133 11.56 4.56 14.28
N GLY A 134 10.74 5.43 14.87
CA GLY A 134 10.87 6.88 14.72
C GLY A 134 10.66 7.35 13.27
N GLN A 135 9.95 6.57 12.45
CA GLN A 135 9.68 6.88 11.04
C GLN A 135 8.30 7.51 10.92
N ASP A 136 8.25 8.80 10.60
CA ASP A 136 6.98 9.55 10.52
C ASP A 136 6.11 9.18 9.31
N SER A 137 6.61 8.36 8.39
CA SER A 137 5.86 7.98 7.20
C SER A 137 6.30 6.63 6.63
N LEU A 138 5.38 5.97 5.93
CA LEU A 138 5.68 4.78 5.13
C LEU A 138 6.44 5.19 3.86
N THR A 139 7.25 4.26 3.34
CA THR A 139 7.89 4.43 2.02
C THR A 139 6.83 4.43 0.92
N TRP A 140 7.08 5.17 -0.14
CA TRP A 140 6.11 5.45 -1.21
C TRP A 140 5.53 4.20 -1.89
N ASN A 141 6.29 3.13 -1.95
CA ASN A 141 5.91 1.88 -2.62
C ASN A 141 5.26 0.84 -1.69
N THR A 142 5.38 1.01 -0.36
CA THR A 142 4.79 0.08 0.63
C THR A 142 3.29 -0.09 0.45
N PRO A 143 2.46 0.97 0.27
CA PRO A 143 1.03 0.80 0.08
C PRO A 143 0.68 -0.02 -1.16
N PHE A 144 1.40 0.18 -2.27
CA PHE A 144 1.14 -0.53 -3.53
C PHE A 144 1.42 -2.04 -3.42
N PHE A 145 2.62 -2.42 -2.98
CA PHE A 145 2.99 -3.83 -2.89
C PHE A 145 2.19 -4.58 -1.84
N SER A 146 1.98 -3.99 -0.66
CA SER A 146 1.19 -4.62 0.39
C SER A 146 -0.28 -4.77 0.02
N PHE A 147 -0.86 -3.82 -0.74
CA PHE A 147 -2.21 -3.93 -1.26
C PHE A 147 -2.36 -5.17 -2.15
N ILE A 148 -1.52 -5.28 -3.19
CA ILE A 148 -1.59 -6.41 -4.13
C ILE A 148 -1.44 -7.73 -3.39
N MET A 149 -0.43 -7.85 -2.52
CA MET A 149 -0.16 -9.08 -1.78
C MET A 149 -1.32 -9.46 -0.88
N LEU A 150 -1.81 -8.52 -0.06
CA LEU A 150 -2.83 -8.81 0.93
C LEU A 150 -4.19 -9.12 0.29
N ILE A 151 -4.58 -8.37 -0.74
CA ILE A 151 -5.85 -8.62 -1.43
C ILE A 151 -5.81 -9.96 -2.15
N ALA A 152 -4.73 -10.29 -2.87
CA ALA A 152 -4.59 -11.58 -3.54
C ALA A 152 -4.72 -12.75 -2.56
N LEU A 153 -3.98 -12.72 -1.45
CA LEU A 153 -4.03 -13.75 -0.42
C LEU A 153 -5.42 -13.85 0.25
N GLY A 154 -6.05 -12.72 0.51
CA GLY A 154 -7.37 -12.68 1.12
C GLY A 154 -8.48 -13.24 0.21
N VAL A 155 -8.39 -12.97 -1.10
CA VAL A 155 -9.31 -13.54 -2.10
C VAL A 155 -9.19 -15.05 -2.15
N ASP A 156 -7.98 -15.60 -2.18
CA ASP A 156 -7.75 -17.04 -2.21
C ASP A 156 -8.39 -17.72 -1.00
N TYR A 157 -8.20 -17.20 0.21
CA TYR A 157 -8.84 -17.74 1.42
C TYR A 157 -10.36 -17.70 1.34
N THR A 158 -10.90 -16.62 0.82
CA THR A 158 -12.34 -16.45 0.69
C THR A 158 -12.93 -17.41 -0.34
N ILE A 159 -12.28 -17.60 -1.49
CA ILE A 159 -12.71 -18.54 -2.53
C ILE A 159 -12.73 -19.97 -1.97
N PHE A 160 -11.66 -20.41 -1.29
CA PHE A 160 -11.62 -21.72 -0.67
C PHE A 160 -12.76 -21.93 0.34
N LEU A 161 -13.01 -20.93 1.19
CA LEU A 161 -14.08 -21.00 2.17
C LEU A 161 -15.47 -21.08 1.50
N MET A 162 -15.70 -20.29 0.46
CA MET A 162 -16.97 -20.28 -0.28
C MET A 162 -17.21 -21.58 -1.04
N LEU A 163 -16.18 -22.13 -1.69
CA LEU A 163 -16.31 -23.42 -2.38
C LEU A 163 -16.67 -24.52 -1.37
N LYS A 164 -15.97 -24.58 -0.24
CA LYS A 164 -16.26 -25.57 0.80
C LYS A 164 -17.66 -25.40 1.40
N TYR A 165 -18.07 -24.17 1.65
CA TYR A 165 -19.42 -23.87 2.10
C TYR A 165 -20.48 -24.38 1.12
N ARG A 166 -20.28 -24.17 -0.17
CA ARG A 166 -21.22 -24.66 -1.20
C ARG A 166 -21.28 -26.18 -1.28
N ASP A 167 -20.12 -26.84 -1.17
CA ASP A 167 -20.04 -28.30 -1.15
C ASP A 167 -20.82 -28.89 0.05
N GLU A 168 -20.61 -28.30 1.23
CA GLU A 168 -21.32 -28.73 2.45
C GLU A 168 -22.83 -28.43 2.37
N LEU A 169 -23.20 -27.26 1.81
CA LEU A 169 -24.61 -26.91 1.63
C LEU A 169 -25.32 -27.87 0.67
N ALA A 170 -24.67 -28.29 -0.41
CA ALA A 170 -25.22 -29.22 -1.38
C ALA A 170 -25.44 -30.65 -0.79
N ALA A 171 -24.68 -30.97 0.27
CA ALA A 171 -24.85 -32.26 0.97
C ALA A 171 -26.07 -32.30 1.92
N HIS A 172 -26.69 -31.15 2.26
CA HIS A 172 -27.83 -31.06 3.16
C HIS A 172 -29.15 -30.98 2.38
N LYS A 173 -30.13 -31.82 2.78
CA LYS A 173 -31.45 -31.88 2.11
C LYS A 173 -32.39 -30.74 2.53
N ASP A 174 -32.22 -30.20 3.73
CA ASP A 174 -33.03 -29.09 4.27
C ASP A 174 -32.24 -27.77 4.26
N ALA A 175 -32.69 -26.83 3.44
CA ALA A 175 -31.94 -25.59 3.16
C ALA A 175 -31.74 -24.69 4.40
N ARG A 176 -32.73 -24.55 5.31
CA ARG A 176 -32.64 -23.63 6.46
C ARG A 176 -31.73 -24.10 7.57
N VAL A 177 -31.78 -25.38 7.90
CA VAL A 177 -30.91 -26.01 8.92
C VAL A 177 -29.52 -26.22 8.35
N GLY A 178 -29.42 -26.47 7.03
CA GLY A 178 -28.19 -26.69 6.30
C GLY A 178 -27.25 -25.46 6.25
N VAL A 179 -27.77 -24.24 6.10
CA VAL A 179 -26.95 -23.03 5.97
C VAL A 179 -26.04 -22.82 7.17
N LYS A 180 -26.58 -22.78 8.38
CA LYS A 180 -25.80 -22.54 9.60
C LYS A 180 -24.82 -23.68 9.90
N ALA A 181 -25.26 -24.93 9.76
CA ALA A 181 -24.41 -26.10 9.98
C ALA A 181 -23.27 -26.17 8.96
N SER A 182 -23.56 -25.92 7.67
CA SER A 182 -22.56 -25.90 6.60
C SER A 182 -21.53 -24.77 6.77
N LEU A 183 -21.97 -23.58 7.22
CA LEU A 183 -21.07 -22.47 7.53
C LEU A 183 -20.09 -22.81 8.66
N ILE A 184 -20.62 -23.30 9.79
CA ILE A 184 -19.79 -23.65 10.96
C ILE A 184 -18.79 -24.76 10.57
N LYS A 185 -19.23 -25.78 9.85
CA LYS A 185 -18.38 -26.89 9.41
C LYS A 185 -17.31 -26.41 8.44
N SER A 186 -17.66 -25.58 7.47
CA SER A 186 -16.72 -25.04 6.49
C SER A 186 -15.66 -24.14 7.14
N VAL A 187 -16.07 -23.26 8.05
CA VAL A 187 -15.13 -22.42 8.81
C VAL A 187 -14.19 -23.28 9.67
N ALA A 188 -14.69 -24.32 10.33
CA ALA A 188 -13.87 -25.21 11.15
C ALA A 188 -12.86 -26.01 10.30
N MET A 189 -13.27 -26.50 9.12
CA MET A 189 -12.39 -27.28 8.24
C MET A 189 -11.34 -26.40 7.53
N ILE A 190 -11.76 -25.28 6.99
CA ILE A 190 -10.85 -24.38 6.26
C ILE A 190 -10.01 -23.55 7.24
N GLY A 191 -10.52 -23.22 8.42
CA GLY A 191 -9.82 -22.39 9.40
C GLY A 191 -8.44 -22.93 9.77
N THR A 192 -8.29 -24.23 9.96
CA THR A 192 -6.97 -24.84 10.23
C THR A 192 -6.00 -24.68 9.06
N VAL A 193 -6.48 -24.84 7.84
CA VAL A 193 -5.67 -24.66 6.62
C VAL A 193 -5.25 -23.19 6.46
N VAL A 194 -6.18 -22.26 6.67
CA VAL A 194 -5.93 -20.82 6.58
C VAL A 194 -4.94 -20.37 7.65
N ILE A 195 -5.08 -20.81 8.89
CA ILE A 195 -4.15 -20.51 9.98
C ILE A 195 -2.75 -21.05 9.65
N SER A 196 -2.65 -22.31 9.20
CA SER A 196 -1.36 -22.90 8.82
C SER A 196 -0.69 -22.12 7.68
N ALA A 197 -1.46 -21.77 6.65
CA ALA A 197 -0.97 -20.96 5.54
C ALA A 197 -0.54 -19.56 6.01
N ALA A 198 -1.31 -18.92 6.88
CA ALA A 198 -0.97 -17.60 7.43
C ALA A 198 0.31 -17.64 8.27
N VAL A 199 0.54 -18.70 9.05
CA VAL A 199 1.80 -18.90 9.81
C VAL A 199 2.98 -19.08 8.87
N ILE A 200 2.85 -19.91 7.84
CA ILE A 200 3.94 -20.15 6.86
C ILE A 200 4.26 -18.85 6.10
N LEU A 201 3.24 -18.18 5.57
CA LEU A 201 3.41 -16.93 4.83
C LEU A 201 3.93 -15.82 5.75
N GLY A 202 3.36 -15.68 6.95
CA GLY A 202 3.83 -14.72 7.94
C GLY A 202 5.31 -14.94 8.30
N GLY A 203 5.74 -16.20 8.47
CA GLY A 203 7.14 -16.56 8.67
C GLY A 203 8.03 -16.21 7.47
N THR A 204 7.53 -16.44 6.24
CA THR A 204 8.25 -16.08 5.02
C THR A 204 8.44 -14.55 4.91
N PHE A 205 7.40 -13.77 5.18
CA PHE A 205 7.52 -12.31 5.19
C PHE A 205 8.35 -11.80 6.37
N ALA A 206 8.30 -12.44 7.55
CA ALA A 206 9.13 -12.10 8.67
C ALA A 206 10.64 -12.25 8.37
N ALA A 207 11.02 -13.16 7.47
CA ALA A 207 12.39 -13.31 7.00
C ALA A 207 12.92 -12.09 6.20
N LEU A 208 12.05 -11.16 5.78
CA LEU A 208 12.46 -9.91 5.15
C LEU A 208 12.85 -8.83 6.19
N ILE A 209 12.44 -8.96 7.45
CA ILE A 209 12.71 -7.95 8.48
C ILE A 209 14.22 -7.73 8.72
N PRO A 210 15.09 -8.77 8.72
CA PRO A 210 16.53 -8.57 8.89
C PRO A 210 17.25 -7.97 7.66
N SER A 211 16.55 -7.69 6.55
CA SER A 211 17.18 -7.18 5.31
C SER A 211 17.85 -5.81 5.46
N GLY A 212 17.40 -5.01 6.44
CA GLY A 212 17.86 -3.62 6.61
C GLY A 212 17.23 -2.62 5.62
N ASP A 213 16.44 -3.09 4.63
CA ASP A 213 15.70 -2.22 3.72
C ASP A 213 14.35 -1.84 4.33
N LEU A 214 14.12 -0.53 4.50
CA LEU A 214 12.92 -0.01 5.15
C LEU A 214 11.64 -0.41 4.41
N THR A 215 11.67 -0.43 3.08
CA THR A 215 10.51 -0.83 2.28
C THR A 215 10.14 -2.28 2.51
N LEU A 216 11.12 -3.19 2.47
CA LEU A 216 10.89 -4.61 2.68
C LEU A 216 10.36 -4.89 4.08
N ILE A 217 10.91 -4.20 5.10
CA ILE A 217 10.44 -4.30 6.48
C ILE A 217 8.98 -3.85 6.60
N GLN A 218 8.65 -2.70 6.05
CA GLN A 218 7.29 -2.15 6.10
C GLN A 218 6.28 -3.02 5.36
N VAL A 219 6.61 -3.49 4.14
CA VAL A 219 5.75 -4.41 3.38
C VAL A 219 5.54 -5.72 4.15
N ALA A 220 6.60 -6.30 4.71
CA ALA A 220 6.51 -7.52 5.51
C ALA A 220 5.57 -7.33 6.70
N LEU A 221 5.72 -6.24 7.46
CA LEU A 221 4.86 -5.94 8.60
C LEU A 221 3.39 -5.75 8.19
N VAL A 222 3.10 -5.02 7.10
CA VAL A 222 1.72 -4.83 6.62
C VAL A 222 1.10 -6.16 6.21
N VAL A 223 1.85 -7.02 5.51
CA VAL A 223 1.35 -8.32 5.10
C VAL A 223 1.11 -9.24 6.31
N ILE A 224 2.04 -9.29 7.27
CA ILE A 224 1.89 -10.10 8.49
C ILE A 224 0.66 -9.66 9.30
N VAL A 225 0.54 -8.36 9.59
CA VAL A 225 -0.62 -7.81 10.32
C VAL A 225 -1.90 -8.04 9.53
N GLY A 226 -1.87 -7.82 8.22
CA GLY A 226 -3.00 -8.05 7.35
C GLY A 226 -3.46 -9.52 7.31
N LEU A 227 -2.52 -10.47 7.25
CA LEU A 227 -2.84 -11.90 7.34
C LEU A 227 -3.53 -12.24 8.67
N VAL A 228 -3.04 -11.71 9.79
CA VAL A 228 -3.68 -11.91 11.11
C VAL A 228 -5.12 -11.35 11.10
N LEU A 229 -5.31 -10.14 10.56
CA LEU A 229 -6.64 -9.55 10.44
C LEU A 229 -7.56 -10.37 9.53
N LEU A 230 -7.06 -10.86 8.39
CA LEU A 230 -7.86 -11.68 7.47
C LEU A 230 -8.30 -13.01 8.10
N VAL A 231 -7.41 -13.68 8.84
CA VAL A 231 -7.72 -14.91 9.58
C VAL A 231 -8.86 -14.70 10.57
N ILE A 232 -8.97 -13.50 11.14
CA ILE A 232 -10.04 -13.15 12.10
C ILE A 232 -11.29 -12.66 11.38
N LEU A 233 -11.15 -11.73 10.43
CA LEU A 233 -12.29 -11.04 9.82
C LEU A 233 -13.08 -11.91 8.85
N ILE A 234 -12.42 -12.73 8.02
CA ILE A 234 -13.12 -13.56 7.03
C ILE A 234 -14.09 -14.53 7.68
N PRO A 235 -13.71 -15.34 8.71
CA PRO A 235 -14.63 -16.24 9.39
C PRO A 235 -15.74 -15.53 10.17
N LEU A 236 -15.58 -14.26 10.52
CA LEU A 236 -16.61 -13.48 11.22
C LEU A 236 -17.61 -12.85 10.25
N VAL A 237 -17.08 -12.17 9.22
CA VAL A 237 -17.91 -11.38 8.30
C VAL A 237 -18.66 -12.27 7.31
N LEU A 238 -18.02 -13.30 6.77
CA LEU A 238 -18.62 -14.14 5.75
C LEU A 238 -19.90 -14.85 6.25
N PRO A 239 -19.92 -15.53 7.42
CA PRO A 239 -21.13 -16.11 7.96
C PRO A 239 -22.22 -15.07 8.27
N ALA A 240 -21.84 -13.89 8.77
CA ALA A 240 -22.79 -12.82 9.06
C ALA A 240 -23.49 -12.35 7.77
N VAL A 241 -22.74 -12.13 6.70
CA VAL A 241 -23.27 -11.69 5.40
C VAL A 241 -24.15 -12.76 4.76
N ILE A 242 -23.73 -14.03 4.81
CA ILE A 242 -24.52 -15.15 4.27
C ILE A 242 -25.84 -15.29 5.03
N SER A 243 -25.81 -15.19 6.37
CA SER A 243 -27.03 -15.27 7.19
C SER A 243 -28.01 -14.14 6.91
N LEU A 244 -27.52 -12.93 6.62
CA LEU A 244 -28.35 -11.78 6.26
C LEU A 244 -28.95 -11.91 4.84
N THR A 245 -28.22 -12.49 3.91
CA THR A 245 -28.64 -12.58 2.50
C THR A 245 -29.46 -13.81 2.18
N GLN A 246 -29.39 -14.89 3.00
CA GLN A 246 -30.12 -16.13 2.82
C GLN A 246 -31.14 -16.40 3.94
N GLY A 247 -31.21 -15.54 4.95
CA GLY A 247 -32.12 -15.65 6.11
C GLY A 247 -33.51 -15.04 5.89
N ASN A 248 -33.77 -14.43 4.74
CA ASN A 248 -35.11 -14.04 4.27
C ASN A 248 -35.55 -15.09 3.23
#